data_9a33958069483a3b9f69d377fa445032
#
_entry.id   9a33958069483a3b9f69d377fa445032
#
_cell.length_a   1.000
_cell.length_b   1.000
_cell.length_c   1.000
_cell.angle_alpha   90.00
_cell.angle_beta   90.00
_cell.angle_gamma   90.00
#
_symmetry.space_group_name_H-M   'P 1'
#
loop_
_entity.id
_entity.type
_entity.pdbx_description
1 polymer ?
#
loop_
_entity_poly.entity_id
_entity_poly.type
_entity_poly.pdbx_seq_one_letter_code
_entity_poly.pdbx_strand_id
1 'polypeptide(L)'
;MSVPDTVGPQVTEPGAQRAAASDRAAARPPDRPRRMNSGQRRKLRTGLLFISPWIIGVVVFILYPVIYSISLSFTRYSGMEAPTWVGIQNYVTAVTDPLVAKAASNTIFYAIIAVPLGLIVALSLAIAMNQNVREVALYRTIFYAPSLIPAFAMSFIFIVFLNPQFGVFNQVLNLFGGANVNLLGDPTGVKIAIILMAQLGAGNAALIFLAGLRNVPRTVYEAARVDGAGPIRQFFSITFPLLTPVLLFNLITGVSGALQVFTEAFIVTNGTGDPDAGALFYMMYLYKNAFGFAELGYASALAVLLFLAGLALALLIFWLSRRFVNYDVEAG
;
A
#
# COMPACT_ATOMS: atom_id res chain seq x y z
N MET A 1 -16.82 -18.89 -98.66
CA MET A 1 -17.61 -19.23 -97.48
C MET A 1 -16.61 -19.70 -96.44
N SER A 2 -16.01 -18.81 -95.72
CA SER A 2 -14.95 -19.02 -94.76
C SER A 2 -15.45 -18.68 -93.36
N VAL A 3 -15.35 -19.62 -92.46
CA VAL A 3 -15.68 -19.49 -91.04
C VAL A 3 -14.49 -18.92 -90.28
N PRO A 4 -14.58 -17.91 -89.41
CA PRO A 4 -13.47 -17.43 -88.65
C PRO A 4 -13.28 -18.21 -87.34
N ASP A 5 -11.98 -18.51 -87.05
CA ASP A 5 -11.51 -19.12 -85.82
C ASP A 5 -11.82 -18.27 -84.55
N THR A 6 -12.43 -18.89 -83.55
CA THR A 6 -12.61 -18.32 -82.23
C THR A 6 -11.47 -18.65 -81.33
N VAL A 7 -10.68 -17.61 -80.96
CA VAL A 7 -9.61 -17.70 -79.96
C VAL A 7 -10.30 -17.75 -78.56
N GLY A 8 -10.08 -18.86 -77.84
CA GLY A 8 -10.53 -19.06 -76.50
C GLY A 8 -9.69 -18.25 -75.48
N PRO A 9 -10.28 -17.86 -74.29
CA PRO A 9 -9.56 -17.06 -73.32
C PRO A 9 -8.50 -17.91 -72.57
N GLN A 10 -7.29 -17.36 -72.49
CA GLN A 10 -6.23 -17.94 -71.67
C GLN A 10 -6.57 -17.79 -70.18
N VAL A 11 -6.67 -18.92 -69.49
CA VAL A 11 -6.79 -19.03 -68.03
C VAL A 11 -5.40 -18.79 -67.43
N THR A 12 -5.19 -17.61 -66.87
CA THR A 12 -3.98 -17.32 -66.09
C THR A 12 -4.13 -17.91 -64.69
N GLU A 13 -3.29 -18.85 -64.33
CA GLU A 13 -3.26 -19.54 -63.03
C GLU A 13 -3.04 -18.53 -61.87
N PRO A 14 -3.86 -18.60 -60.78
CA PRO A 14 -3.77 -17.68 -59.61
C PRO A 14 -2.53 -17.93 -58.73
N GLY A 15 -1.70 -18.94 -59.03
CA GLY A 15 -0.57 -19.34 -58.18
C GLY A 15 0.67 -18.44 -58.30
N ALA A 16 0.95 -17.92 -59.49
CA ALA A 16 2.19 -17.16 -59.74
C ALA A 16 2.18 -15.74 -59.16
N GLN A 17 1.01 -15.13 -58.98
CA GLN A 17 0.89 -13.79 -58.39
C GLN A 17 0.97 -13.78 -56.84
N ARG A 18 0.67 -14.91 -56.16
CA ARG A 18 0.83 -15.02 -54.70
C ARG A 18 2.29 -15.25 -54.28
N ALA A 19 3.10 -15.94 -55.09
CA ALA A 19 4.51 -16.12 -54.79
C ALA A 19 5.34 -14.82 -54.94
N ALA A 20 5.00 -13.97 -55.91
CA ALA A 20 5.68 -12.69 -56.09
C ALA A 20 5.26 -11.61 -55.04
N ALA A 21 4.13 -11.78 -54.35
CA ALA A 21 3.69 -10.90 -53.28
C ALA A 21 4.33 -11.28 -51.92
N SER A 22 4.66 -12.55 -51.67
CA SER A 22 5.31 -13.01 -50.43
C SER A 22 6.80 -12.59 -50.34
N ASP A 23 7.49 -12.56 -51.47
CA ASP A 23 8.92 -12.17 -51.51
C ASP A 23 9.16 -10.65 -51.38
N ARG A 24 8.13 -9.81 -51.63
CA ARG A 24 8.21 -8.36 -51.38
C ARG A 24 7.91 -7.96 -49.92
N ALA A 25 7.41 -8.87 -49.11
CA ALA A 25 7.14 -8.63 -47.67
C ALA A 25 8.38 -8.84 -46.77
N ALA A 26 9.46 -9.46 -47.30
CA ALA A 26 10.60 -9.90 -46.49
C ALA A 26 11.77 -8.89 -46.36
N ALA A 27 11.64 -7.69 -46.89
CA ALA A 27 12.72 -6.68 -46.81
C ALA A 27 12.19 -5.30 -46.35
N ARG A 28 11.61 -5.24 -45.13
CA ARG A 28 11.55 -3.96 -44.45
C ARG A 28 12.90 -3.68 -43.81
N PRO A 29 13.60 -2.59 -44.23
CA PRO A 29 14.83 -2.19 -43.52
C PRO A 29 14.52 -1.89 -42.05
N PRO A 30 15.49 -2.17 -41.14
CA PRO A 30 15.29 -1.91 -39.72
C PRO A 30 14.92 -0.42 -39.52
N ASP A 31 13.84 -0.19 -38.77
CA ASP A 31 13.34 1.15 -38.42
C ASP A 31 14.48 1.98 -37.82
N ARG A 32 15.09 2.84 -38.64
CA ARG A 32 16.03 3.84 -38.13
C ARG A 32 15.27 4.72 -37.13
N PRO A 33 15.84 5.05 -35.96
CA PRO A 33 15.16 5.91 -34.97
C PRO A 33 14.73 7.18 -35.68
N ARG A 34 13.41 7.34 -35.85
CA ARG A 34 12.79 8.50 -36.49
C ARG A 34 13.20 9.74 -35.73
N ARG A 35 14.06 10.57 -36.31
CA ARG A 35 14.37 11.91 -35.76
C ARG A 35 13.05 12.65 -35.53
N MET A 36 12.82 13.06 -34.28
CA MET A 36 11.60 13.76 -33.89
C MET A 36 11.41 15.01 -34.77
N ASN A 37 10.23 15.11 -35.39
CA ASN A 37 9.86 16.23 -36.24
C ASN A 37 9.68 17.51 -35.39
N SER A 38 9.84 18.70 -35.98
CA SER A 38 9.72 20.01 -35.27
C SER A 38 8.41 20.14 -34.47
N GLY A 39 7.29 19.63 -35.01
CA GLY A 39 6.00 19.57 -34.32
C GLY A 39 5.99 18.66 -33.07
N GLN A 40 6.68 17.51 -33.12
CA GLN A 40 6.81 16.60 -31.98
C GLN A 40 7.68 17.22 -30.86
N ARG A 41 8.76 17.93 -31.24
CA ARG A 41 9.61 18.65 -30.27
C ARG A 41 8.86 19.79 -29.59
N ARG A 42 7.98 20.51 -30.32
CA ARG A 42 7.14 21.55 -29.73
C ARG A 42 6.13 20.95 -28.73
N LYS A 43 5.44 19.88 -29.11
CA LYS A 43 4.52 19.16 -28.20
C LYS A 43 5.23 18.64 -26.96
N LEU A 44 6.45 18.06 -27.12
CA LEU A 44 7.25 17.61 -25.99
C LEU A 44 7.65 18.75 -25.06
N ARG A 45 8.13 19.88 -25.61
CA ARG A 45 8.50 21.05 -24.80
C ARG A 45 7.27 21.62 -24.05
N THR A 46 6.12 21.73 -24.70
CA THR A 46 4.89 22.17 -24.04
C THR A 46 4.46 21.20 -22.95
N GLY A 47 4.50 19.89 -23.21
CA GLY A 47 4.20 18.87 -22.20
C GLY A 47 5.16 18.93 -21.00
N LEU A 48 6.47 19.07 -21.24
CA LEU A 48 7.47 19.21 -20.19
C LEU A 48 7.28 20.49 -19.36
N LEU A 49 6.90 21.61 -20.00
CA LEU A 49 6.59 22.85 -19.29
C LEU A 49 5.38 22.70 -18.35
N PHE A 50 4.32 21.99 -18.79
CA PHE A 50 3.16 21.72 -17.94
C PHE A 50 3.46 20.79 -16.76
N ILE A 51 4.35 19.81 -16.96
CA ILE A 51 4.74 18.84 -15.91
C ILE A 51 5.87 19.40 -15.03
N SER A 52 6.63 20.42 -15.49
CA SER A 52 7.81 20.93 -14.78
C SER A 52 7.57 21.39 -13.34
N PRO A 53 6.45 22.03 -12.94
CA PRO A 53 6.23 22.39 -11.54
C PRO A 53 6.17 21.15 -10.63
N TRP A 54 5.54 20.07 -11.12
CA TRP A 54 5.48 18.81 -10.38
C TRP A 54 6.85 18.11 -10.30
N ILE A 55 7.59 18.07 -11.44
CA ILE A 55 8.96 17.50 -11.45
C ILE A 55 9.89 18.26 -10.50
N ILE A 56 9.85 19.60 -10.54
CA ILE A 56 10.64 20.43 -9.63
C ILE A 56 10.27 20.13 -8.17
N GLY A 57 8.96 20.03 -7.86
CA GLY A 57 8.48 19.66 -6.53
C GLY A 57 9.03 18.30 -6.08
N VAL A 58 8.96 17.29 -6.91
CA VAL A 58 9.51 15.95 -6.61
C VAL A 58 11.02 15.99 -6.40
N VAL A 59 11.77 16.70 -7.25
CA VAL A 59 13.22 16.77 -7.15
C VAL A 59 13.65 17.52 -5.89
N VAL A 60 13.03 18.67 -5.60
CA VAL A 60 13.45 19.54 -4.48
C VAL A 60 12.94 19.01 -3.14
N PHE A 61 11.69 18.53 -3.05
CA PHE A 61 11.08 18.18 -1.76
C PHE A 61 11.10 16.69 -1.44
N ILE A 62 11.37 15.82 -2.42
CA ILE A 62 11.44 14.37 -2.19
C ILE A 62 12.84 13.85 -2.46
N LEU A 63 13.33 14.00 -3.69
CA LEU A 63 14.59 13.37 -4.11
C LEU A 63 15.80 13.97 -3.38
N TYR A 64 15.89 15.30 -3.28
CA TYR A 64 16.99 15.96 -2.59
C TYR A 64 17.07 15.58 -1.10
N PRO A 65 16.00 15.67 -0.27
CA PRO A 65 16.04 15.23 1.12
C PRO A 65 16.39 13.75 1.29
N VAL A 66 15.90 12.88 0.41
CA VAL A 66 16.21 11.43 0.45
C VAL A 66 17.71 11.21 0.20
N ILE A 67 18.28 11.80 -0.86
CA ILE A 67 19.72 11.67 -1.17
C ILE A 67 20.55 12.27 -0.03
N TYR A 68 20.13 13.40 0.50
CA TYR A 68 20.82 14.06 1.62
C TYR A 68 20.77 13.19 2.88
N SER A 69 19.63 12.60 3.22
CA SER A 69 19.49 11.66 4.33
C SER A 69 20.39 10.42 4.14
N ILE A 70 20.45 9.87 2.90
CA ILE A 70 21.37 8.76 2.60
C ILE A 70 22.82 9.20 2.82
N SER A 71 23.22 10.42 2.42
CA SER A 71 24.59 10.91 2.67
C SER A 71 24.88 11.09 4.15
N LEU A 72 23.93 11.60 4.93
CA LEU A 72 24.06 11.78 6.38
C LEU A 72 24.16 10.43 7.11
N SER A 73 23.60 9.36 6.60
CA SER A 73 23.67 8.04 7.23
C SER A 73 25.09 7.50 7.36
N PHE A 74 26.04 8.01 6.58
CA PHE A 74 27.47 7.67 6.65
C PHE A 74 28.29 8.68 7.48
N THR A 75 27.61 9.60 8.17
CA THR A 75 28.26 10.66 8.94
C THR A 75 27.82 10.64 10.40
N ARG A 76 28.64 11.16 11.28
CA ARG A 76 28.23 11.63 12.60
C ARG A 76 27.76 13.06 12.45
N TYR A 77 26.48 13.30 12.73
CA TYR A 77 25.86 14.60 12.57
C TYR A 77 24.79 14.84 13.63
N SER A 78 24.94 15.93 14.38
CA SER A 78 24.02 16.34 15.45
C SER A 78 23.07 17.48 15.04
N GLY A 79 23.28 18.07 13.87
CA GLY A 79 22.53 19.27 13.44
C GLY A 79 23.19 20.59 13.84
N MET A 80 24.16 20.60 14.75
CA MET A 80 24.83 21.81 15.25
C MET A 80 26.21 22.01 14.66
N GLU A 81 26.92 20.92 14.38
CA GLU A 81 28.26 20.94 13.81
C GLU A 81 28.26 20.40 12.38
N ALA A 82 29.39 20.63 11.66
CA ALA A 82 29.54 20.06 10.34
C ALA A 82 29.53 18.51 10.40
N PRO A 83 28.90 17.81 9.46
CA PRO A 83 28.88 16.36 9.46
C PRO A 83 30.30 15.79 9.26
N THR A 84 30.71 14.86 10.12
CA THR A 84 32.00 14.17 10.02
C THR A 84 31.77 12.76 9.46
N TRP A 85 32.56 12.37 8.44
CA TRP A 85 32.42 11.07 7.81
C TRP A 85 32.88 9.94 8.74
N VAL A 86 32.00 8.94 8.97
CA VAL A 86 32.27 7.76 9.79
C VAL A 86 32.10 6.44 9.04
N GLY A 87 31.87 6.49 7.72
CA GLY A 87 31.63 5.31 6.91
C GLY A 87 30.38 4.56 7.35
N ILE A 88 30.49 3.24 7.51
CA ILE A 88 29.36 2.35 7.84
C ILE A 88 29.10 2.22 9.35
N GLN A 89 29.77 3.00 10.21
CA GLN A 89 29.70 2.83 11.66
C GLN A 89 28.27 2.92 12.21
N ASN A 90 27.43 3.82 11.69
CA ASN A 90 26.04 3.94 12.10
C ASN A 90 25.24 2.65 11.83
N TYR A 91 25.53 1.97 10.72
CA TYR A 91 24.88 0.69 10.39
C TYR A 91 25.36 -0.46 11.29
N VAL A 92 26.66 -0.48 11.63
CA VAL A 92 27.21 -1.44 12.59
C VAL A 92 26.57 -1.24 13.95
N THR A 93 26.46 0.00 14.43
CA THR A 93 25.77 0.35 15.66
C THR A 93 24.29 -0.10 15.59
N ALA A 94 23.57 0.16 14.51
CA ALA A 94 22.17 -0.22 14.38
C ALA A 94 21.93 -1.73 14.48
N VAL A 95 22.83 -2.54 13.92
CA VAL A 95 22.71 -4.02 13.99
C VAL A 95 23.01 -4.56 15.38
N THR A 96 23.86 -3.90 16.16
CA THR A 96 24.26 -4.31 17.50
C THR A 96 23.42 -3.69 18.62
N ASP A 97 22.59 -2.71 18.32
CA ASP A 97 21.73 -2.03 19.28
C ASP A 97 20.50 -2.89 19.64
N PRO A 98 20.38 -3.33 20.92
CA PRO A 98 19.25 -4.15 21.36
C PRO A 98 17.89 -3.41 21.26
N LEU A 99 17.87 -2.07 21.34
CA LEU A 99 16.65 -1.29 21.21
C LEU A 99 16.17 -1.24 19.74
N VAL A 100 17.07 -1.26 18.76
CA VAL A 100 16.69 -1.42 17.35
C VAL A 100 16.01 -2.78 17.12
N ALA A 101 16.59 -3.86 17.66
CA ALA A 101 16.01 -5.19 17.56
C ALA A 101 14.63 -5.26 18.24
N LYS A 102 14.48 -4.67 19.42
CA LYS A 102 13.19 -4.59 20.14
C LYS A 102 12.16 -3.80 19.36
N ALA A 103 12.53 -2.62 18.85
CA ALA A 103 11.66 -1.74 18.07
C ALA A 103 11.24 -2.39 16.73
N ALA A 104 12.16 -3.06 16.04
CA ALA A 104 11.86 -3.83 14.84
C ALA A 104 10.90 -4.98 15.13
N SER A 105 11.14 -5.76 16.19
CA SER A 105 10.26 -6.84 16.63
C SER A 105 8.84 -6.35 16.94
N ASN A 106 8.71 -5.23 17.67
CA ASN A 106 7.40 -4.63 17.95
C ASN A 106 6.68 -4.20 16.68
N THR A 107 7.41 -3.59 15.73
CA THR A 107 6.84 -3.15 14.44
C THR A 107 6.39 -4.34 13.60
N ILE A 108 7.19 -5.40 13.54
CA ILE A 108 6.85 -6.64 12.82
C ILE A 108 5.63 -7.31 13.47
N PHE A 109 5.59 -7.42 14.79
CA PHE A 109 4.44 -7.95 15.53
C PHE A 109 3.16 -7.17 15.21
N TYR A 110 3.26 -5.84 15.26
CA TYR A 110 2.15 -4.96 14.89
C TYR A 110 1.71 -5.19 13.45
N ALA A 111 2.64 -5.18 12.49
CA ALA A 111 2.32 -5.34 11.07
C ALA A 111 1.64 -6.69 10.77
N ILE A 112 2.13 -7.78 11.34
CA ILE A 112 1.59 -9.13 11.12
C ILE A 112 0.15 -9.26 11.64
N ILE A 113 -0.22 -8.53 12.70
CA ILE A 113 -1.56 -8.62 13.29
C ILE A 113 -2.47 -7.51 12.77
N ALA A 114 -2.01 -6.25 12.80
CA ALA A 114 -2.84 -5.10 12.45
C ALA A 114 -3.23 -5.08 10.97
N VAL A 115 -2.33 -5.47 10.07
CA VAL A 115 -2.62 -5.40 8.62
C VAL A 115 -3.64 -6.45 8.18
N PRO A 116 -3.51 -7.76 8.49
CA PRO A 116 -4.54 -8.72 8.13
C PRO A 116 -5.89 -8.44 8.81
N LEU A 117 -5.86 -8.04 10.09
CA LEU A 117 -7.08 -7.68 10.81
C LEU A 117 -7.75 -6.47 10.16
N GLY A 118 -6.98 -5.44 9.79
CA GLY A 118 -7.48 -4.25 9.08
C GLY A 118 -8.09 -4.58 7.73
N LEU A 119 -7.49 -5.49 6.96
CA LEU A 119 -8.04 -5.95 5.69
C LEU A 119 -9.37 -6.70 5.89
N ILE A 120 -9.47 -7.56 6.91
CA ILE A 120 -10.70 -8.28 7.26
C ILE A 120 -11.79 -7.29 7.67
N VAL A 121 -11.48 -6.35 8.56
CA VAL A 121 -12.41 -5.30 9.00
C VAL A 121 -12.86 -4.45 7.81
N ALA A 122 -11.93 -3.96 6.99
CA ALA A 122 -12.24 -3.14 5.82
C ALA A 122 -13.11 -3.87 4.81
N LEU A 123 -12.81 -5.13 4.50
CA LEU A 123 -13.61 -5.95 3.59
C LEU A 123 -15.01 -6.21 4.16
N SER A 124 -15.11 -6.51 5.45
CA SER A 124 -16.40 -6.71 6.14
C SER A 124 -17.26 -5.44 6.09
N LEU A 125 -16.68 -4.28 6.37
CA LEU A 125 -17.34 -2.98 6.24
C LEU A 125 -17.77 -2.71 4.80
N ALA A 126 -16.91 -3.02 3.80
CA ALA A 126 -17.24 -2.84 2.39
C ALA A 126 -18.43 -3.72 1.97
N ILE A 127 -18.48 -4.97 2.40
CA ILE A 127 -19.61 -5.87 2.14
C ILE A 127 -20.89 -5.33 2.79
N ALA A 128 -20.83 -4.84 4.03
CA ALA A 128 -21.96 -4.23 4.72
C ALA A 128 -22.44 -2.96 3.97
N MET A 129 -21.52 -2.11 3.52
CA MET A 129 -21.83 -0.90 2.74
C MET A 129 -22.31 -1.18 1.32
N ASN A 130 -22.11 -2.39 0.80
CA ASN A 130 -22.54 -2.80 -0.55
C ASN A 130 -23.96 -3.38 -0.59
N GLN A 131 -24.63 -3.51 0.55
CA GLN A 131 -26.00 -4.05 0.61
C GLN A 131 -26.99 -3.07 -0.01
N ASN A 132 -28.04 -3.64 -0.65
CA ASN A 132 -29.16 -2.89 -1.22
C ASN A 132 -30.22 -2.60 -0.14
N VAL A 133 -29.88 -1.75 0.83
CA VAL A 133 -30.82 -1.30 1.87
C VAL A 133 -31.17 0.18 1.66
N ARG A 134 -32.36 0.59 2.10
CA ARG A 134 -32.89 1.93 1.87
C ARG A 134 -32.02 3.02 2.52
N GLU A 135 -31.44 2.70 3.69
CA GLU A 135 -30.64 3.59 4.53
C GLU A 135 -29.12 3.44 4.27
N VAL A 136 -28.72 2.90 3.13
CA VAL A 136 -27.31 2.61 2.83
C VAL A 136 -26.38 3.85 2.96
N ALA A 137 -26.90 5.05 2.67
CA ALA A 137 -26.14 6.29 2.82
C ALA A 137 -25.79 6.56 4.30
N LEU A 138 -26.74 6.33 5.23
CA LEU A 138 -26.52 6.49 6.66
C LEU A 138 -25.48 5.48 7.18
N TYR A 139 -25.60 4.20 6.81
CA TYR A 139 -24.63 3.17 7.20
C TYR A 139 -23.22 3.49 6.70
N ARG A 140 -23.09 3.96 5.45
CA ARG A 140 -21.78 4.39 4.90
C ARG A 140 -21.17 5.54 5.71
N THR A 141 -21.98 6.52 6.09
CA THR A 141 -21.51 7.63 6.91
C THR A 141 -21.05 7.14 8.28
N ILE A 142 -21.83 6.31 8.95
CA ILE A 142 -21.49 5.78 10.29
C ILE A 142 -20.22 4.94 10.26
N PHE A 143 -20.06 4.04 9.30
CA PHE A 143 -18.89 3.15 9.19
C PHE A 143 -17.63 3.89 8.74
N TYR A 144 -17.77 4.97 7.99
CA TYR A 144 -16.65 5.79 7.55
C TYR A 144 -16.25 6.87 8.57
N ALA A 145 -17.18 7.37 9.37
CA ALA A 145 -16.95 8.48 10.29
C ALA A 145 -15.73 8.29 11.22
N PRO A 146 -15.46 7.10 11.82
CA PRO A 146 -14.30 6.91 12.66
C PRO A 146 -12.96 7.16 11.95
N SER A 147 -12.86 6.85 10.64
CA SER A 147 -11.65 7.05 9.86
C SER A 147 -11.35 8.52 9.53
N LEU A 148 -12.29 9.43 9.79
CA LEU A 148 -12.09 10.88 9.66
C LEU A 148 -11.42 11.49 10.89
N ILE A 149 -11.41 10.76 12.02
CA ILE A 149 -10.80 11.25 13.26
C ILE A 149 -9.27 11.16 13.10
N PRO A 150 -8.54 12.30 13.29
CA PRO A 150 -7.09 12.27 13.23
C PRO A 150 -6.49 11.31 14.26
N ALA A 151 -5.39 10.63 13.92
CA ALA A 151 -4.75 9.62 14.77
C ALA A 151 -4.41 10.13 16.17
N PHE A 152 -3.96 11.38 16.28
CA PHE A 152 -3.67 11.98 17.59
C PHE A 152 -4.91 12.11 18.48
N ALA A 153 -6.05 12.53 17.92
CA ALA A 153 -7.29 12.67 18.67
C ALA A 153 -7.84 11.30 19.09
N MET A 154 -7.75 10.31 18.20
CA MET A 154 -8.10 8.93 18.50
C MET A 154 -7.27 8.38 19.66
N SER A 155 -5.97 8.68 19.71
CA SER A 155 -5.08 8.26 20.79
C SER A 155 -5.53 8.80 22.16
N PHE A 156 -5.91 10.07 22.24
CA PHE A 156 -6.44 10.64 23.49
C PHE A 156 -7.77 9.99 23.89
N ILE A 157 -8.67 9.75 22.94
CA ILE A 157 -9.92 9.03 23.21
C ILE A 157 -9.63 7.66 23.82
N PHE A 158 -8.66 6.91 23.25
CA PHE A 158 -8.30 5.59 23.74
C PHE A 158 -7.62 5.61 25.11
N ILE A 159 -6.79 6.61 25.41
CA ILE A 159 -6.22 6.77 26.77
C ILE A 159 -7.33 6.91 27.81
N VAL A 160 -8.35 7.72 27.53
CA VAL A 160 -9.51 7.90 28.44
C VAL A 160 -10.37 6.64 28.46
N PHE A 161 -10.66 6.05 27.30
CA PHE A 161 -11.49 4.85 27.15
C PHE A 161 -10.92 3.63 27.88
N LEU A 162 -9.58 3.44 27.80
CA LEU A 162 -8.86 2.31 28.42
C LEU A 162 -8.34 2.61 29.82
N ASN A 163 -8.67 3.78 30.41
CA ASN A 163 -8.20 4.12 31.74
C ASN A 163 -8.64 3.03 32.77
N PRO A 164 -7.70 2.50 33.59
CA PRO A 164 -8.02 1.40 34.50
C PRO A 164 -8.99 1.76 35.63
N GLN A 165 -9.10 3.04 35.99
CA GLN A 165 -9.94 3.50 37.11
C GLN A 165 -11.35 3.92 36.70
N PHE A 166 -11.47 4.68 35.58
CA PHE A 166 -12.75 5.28 35.16
C PHE A 166 -13.07 5.03 33.67
N GLY A 167 -12.21 4.31 32.94
CA GLY A 167 -12.42 4.06 31.51
C GLY A 167 -13.63 3.18 31.22
N VAL A 168 -14.37 3.52 30.18
CA VAL A 168 -15.57 2.80 29.73
C VAL A 168 -15.28 1.32 29.51
N PHE A 169 -14.11 0.98 28.99
CA PHE A 169 -13.70 -0.41 28.77
C PHE A 169 -13.78 -1.24 30.06
N ASN A 170 -13.18 -0.78 31.15
CA ASN A 170 -13.22 -1.48 32.43
C ASN A 170 -14.60 -1.45 33.10
N GLN A 171 -15.38 -0.38 32.90
CA GLN A 171 -16.78 -0.34 33.41
C GLN A 171 -17.61 -1.43 32.73
N VAL A 172 -17.50 -1.57 31.40
CA VAL A 172 -18.20 -2.63 30.66
C VAL A 172 -17.70 -4.02 31.08
N LEU A 173 -16.39 -4.21 31.25
CA LEU A 173 -15.81 -5.48 31.69
C LEU A 173 -16.35 -5.90 33.07
N ASN A 174 -16.45 -4.94 33.99
CA ASN A 174 -17.00 -5.17 35.34
C ASN A 174 -18.48 -5.57 35.32
N LEU A 175 -19.29 -5.05 34.38
CA LEU A 175 -20.69 -5.45 34.22
C LEU A 175 -20.84 -6.94 33.90
N PHE A 176 -19.83 -7.53 33.26
CA PHE A 176 -19.75 -8.97 32.94
C PHE A 176 -18.96 -9.79 34.00
N GLY A 177 -18.64 -9.19 35.15
CA GLY A 177 -17.93 -9.85 36.25
C GLY A 177 -16.40 -9.97 36.02
N GLY A 178 -15.83 -9.25 35.06
CA GLY A 178 -14.38 -9.19 34.84
C GLY A 178 -13.67 -8.26 35.86
N ALA A 179 -12.39 -8.53 36.09
CA ALA A 179 -11.54 -7.64 36.90
C ALA A 179 -11.00 -6.48 36.04
N ASN A 180 -10.67 -5.35 36.72
CA ASN A 180 -10.02 -4.24 36.03
C ASN A 180 -8.70 -4.63 35.38
N VAL A 181 -8.52 -4.28 34.12
CA VAL A 181 -7.32 -4.54 33.33
C VAL A 181 -6.64 -3.21 33.01
N ASN A 182 -5.34 -3.13 33.30
CA ASN A 182 -4.52 -1.99 32.86
C ASN A 182 -3.80 -2.33 31.56
N LEU A 183 -4.52 -2.24 30.43
CA LEU A 183 -3.99 -2.54 29.12
C LEU A 183 -2.80 -1.64 28.74
N LEU A 184 -2.84 -0.36 29.12
CA LEU A 184 -1.77 0.58 28.77
C LEU A 184 -0.54 0.46 29.70
N GLY A 185 -0.68 -0.22 30.84
CA GLY A 185 0.41 -0.52 31.77
C GLY A 185 1.10 -1.87 31.54
N ASP A 186 0.67 -2.62 30.52
CA ASP A 186 1.26 -3.91 30.16
C ASP A 186 1.97 -3.83 28.80
N PRO A 187 3.19 -4.37 28.64
CA PRO A 187 3.96 -4.32 27.38
C PRO A 187 3.25 -4.95 26.17
N THR A 188 2.43 -5.97 26.41
CA THR A 188 1.63 -6.60 25.34
C THR A 188 0.29 -5.90 25.17
N GLY A 189 -0.32 -5.50 26.27
CA GLY A 189 -1.59 -4.78 26.31
C GLY A 189 -1.55 -3.47 25.53
N VAL A 190 -0.49 -2.66 25.67
CA VAL A 190 -0.34 -1.40 24.94
C VAL A 190 -0.23 -1.64 23.42
N LYS A 191 0.44 -2.71 22.97
CA LYS A 191 0.48 -3.07 21.56
C LYS A 191 -0.89 -3.46 21.03
N ILE A 192 -1.63 -4.27 21.80
CA ILE A 192 -3.00 -4.67 21.45
C ILE A 192 -3.92 -3.45 21.37
N ALA A 193 -3.80 -2.51 22.32
CA ALA A 193 -4.56 -1.27 22.27
C ALA A 193 -4.31 -0.47 20.98
N ILE A 194 -3.04 -0.31 20.59
CA ILE A 194 -2.66 0.39 19.34
C ILE A 194 -3.17 -0.36 18.10
N ILE A 195 -3.11 -1.70 18.09
CA ILE A 195 -3.67 -2.53 17.01
C ILE A 195 -5.18 -2.30 16.88
N LEU A 196 -5.91 -2.28 18.00
CA LEU A 196 -7.35 -2.05 18.00
C LEU A 196 -7.71 -0.63 17.53
N MET A 197 -6.94 0.39 17.96
CA MET A 197 -7.09 1.77 17.47
C MET A 197 -6.97 1.85 15.94
N ALA A 198 -5.99 1.17 15.38
CA ALA A 198 -5.77 1.17 13.93
C ALA A 198 -6.97 0.65 13.14
N GLN A 199 -7.78 -0.27 13.73
CA GLN A 199 -8.96 -0.82 13.05
C GLN A 199 -10.07 0.22 12.83
N LEU A 200 -10.15 1.25 13.64
CA LEU A 200 -11.10 2.35 13.44
C LEU A 200 -10.77 3.18 12.18
N GLY A 201 -9.51 3.17 11.76
CA GLY A 201 -9.05 3.75 10.48
C GLY A 201 -9.35 2.92 9.24
N ALA A 202 -9.91 1.72 9.37
CA ALA A 202 -10.16 0.80 8.25
C ALA A 202 -11.20 1.32 7.22
N GLY A 203 -11.93 2.39 7.53
CA GLY A 203 -12.93 2.99 6.64
C GLY A 203 -12.37 3.41 5.28
N ASN A 204 -11.14 3.93 5.22
CA ASN A 204 -10.49 4.31 3.96
C ASN A 204 -10.27 3.08 3.05
N ALA A 205 -9.72 1.99 3.58
CA ALA A 205 -9.55 0.74 2.87
C ALA A 205 -10.91 0.11 2.49
N ALA A 206 -11.93 0.26 3.35
CA ALA A 206 -13.29 -0.21 3.07
C ALA A 206 -13.91 0.48 1.86
N LEU A 207 -13.69 1.77 1.64
CA LEU A 207 -14.16 2.46 0.43
C LEU A 207 -13.49 1.94 -0.84
N ILE A 208 -12.20 1.62 -0.78
CA ILE A 208 -11.46 1.05 -1.90
C ILE A 208 -12.00 -0.36 -2.22
N PHE A 209 -12.22 -1.20 -1.20
CA PHE A 209 -12.89 -2.50 -1.38
C PHE A 209 -14.32 -2.34 -1.92
N LEU A 210 -15.09 -1.36 -1.45
CA LEU A 210 -16.43 -1.10 -1.93
C LEU A 210 -16.44 -0.72 -3.42
N ALA A 211 -15.48 0.08 -3.87
CA ALA A 211 -15.29 0.38 -5.29
C ALA A 211 -15.00 -0.90 -6.10
N GLY A 212 -14.09 -1.75 -5.60
CA GLY A 212 -13.80 -3.04 -6.20
C GLY A 212 -15.02 -3.97 -6.28
N LEU A 213 -15.80 -4.08 -5.20
CA LEU A 213 -17.03 -4.89 -5.17
C LEU A 213 -18.06 -4.44 -6.21
N ARG A 214 -18.15 -3.15 -6.50
CA ARG A 214 -19.10 -2.59 -7.48
C ARG A 214 -18.67 -2.81 -8.93
N ASN A 215 -17.38 -3.05 -9.16
CA ASN A 215 -16.86 -3.36 -10.49
C ASN A 215 -17.10 -4.81 -10.93
N VAL A 216 -17.50 -5.69 -10.00
CA VAL A 216 -17.84 -7.08 -10.35
C VAL A 216 -19.17 -7.11 -11.12
N PRO A 217 -19.20 -7.64 -12.36
CA PRO A 217 -20.42 -7.67 -13.18
C PRO A 217 -21.53 -8.50 -12.52
N ARG A 218 -22.75 -7.98 -12.50
CA ARG A 218 -23.91 -8.68 -11.93
C ARG A 218 -24.23 -9.98 -12.64
N THR A 219 -23.96 -10.04 -13.94
CA THR A 219 -24.18 -11.23 -14.78
C THR A 219 -23.46 -12.48 -14.26
N VAL A 220 -22.26 -12.31 -13.67
CA VAL A 220 -21.49 -13.42 -13.09
C VAL A 220 -22.20 -14.00 -11.85
N TYR A 221 -22.78 -13.15 -11.01
CA TYR A 221 -23.56 -13.59 -9.85
C TYR A 221 -24.90 -14.23 -10.27
N GLU A 222 -25.54 -13.74 -11.33
CA GLU A 222 -26.79 -14.28 -11.87
C GLU A 222 -26.55 -15.68 -12.44
N ALA A 223 -25.49 -15.87 -13.23
CA ALA A 223 -25.11 -17.19 -13.74
C ALA A 223 -24.84 -18.19 -12.60
N ALA A 224 -24.06 -17.76 -11.59
CA ALA A 224 -23.74 -18.59 -10.43
C ALA A 224 -25.00 -19.01 -9.63
N ARG A 225 -26.03 -18.15 -9.57
CA ARG A 225 -27.30 -18.48 -8.93
C ARG A 225 -28.09 -19.53 -9.73
N VAL A 226 -28.05 -19.45 -11.06
CA VAL A 226 -28.68 -20.48 -11.93
C VAL A 226 -27.99 -21.82 -11.72
N ASP A 227 -26.65 -21.82 -11.50
CA ASP A 227 -25.85 -23.01 -11.16
C ASP A 227 -26.03 -23.49 -9.71
N GLY A 228 -26.90 -22.84 -8.91
CA GLY A 228 -27.21 -23.23 -7.53
C GLY A 228 -26.14 -22.82 -6.51
N ALA A 229 -25.23 -21.88 -6.86
CA ALA A 229 -24.21 -21.42 -5.93
C ALA A 229 -24.80 -20.53 -4.83
N GLY A 230 -24.70 -20.95 -3.56
CA GLY A 230 -25.09 -20.17 -2.40
C GLY A 230 -24.14 -18.96 -2.15
N PRO A 231 -24.51 -18.00 -1.27
CA PRO A 231 -23.78 -16.74 -1.08
C PRO A 231 -22.33 -16.95 -0.61
N ILE A 232 -22.05 -17.93 0.24
CA ILE A 232 -20.71 -18.25 0.71
C ILE A 232 -19.83 -18.74 -0.45
N ARG A 233 -20.38 -19.63 -1.31
CA ARG A 233 -19.68 -20.13 -2.50
C ARG A 233 -19.42 -18.99 -3.50
N GLN A 234 -20.41 -18.12 -3.73
CA GLN A 234 -20.24 -16.91 -4.56
C GLN A 234 -19.14 -16.01 -4.03
N PHE A 235 -19.05 -15.82 -2.70
CA PHE A 235 -17.98 -15.00 -2.09
C PHE A 235 -16.59 -15.58 -2.37
N PHE A 236 -16.33 -16.84 -2.04
CA PHE A 236 -15.00 -17.43 -2.17
C PHE A 236 -14.60 -17.76 -3.61
N SER A 237 -15.56 -18.09 -4.48
CA SER A 237 -15.28 -18.51 -5.87
C SER A 237 -15.36 -17.36 -6.89
N ILE A 238 -16.04 -16.25 -6.57
CA ILE A 238 -16.24 -15.13 -7.49
C ILE A 238 -15.71 -13.84 -6.87
N THR A 239 -16.30 -13.41 -5.76
CA THR A 239 -16.03 -12.10 -5.19
C THR A 239 -14.57 -11.95 -4.75
N PHE A 240 -14.08 -12.88 -3.93
CA PHE A 240 -12.73 -12.82 -3.37
C PHE A 240 -11.63 -12.89 -4.45
N PRO A 241 -11.67 -13.81 -5.44
CA PRO A 241 -10.70 -13.84 -6.53
C PRO A 241 -10.70 -12.57 -7.38
N LEU A 242 -11.87 -11.99 -7.68
CA LEU A 242 -11.96 -10.75 -8.45
C LEU A 242 -11.53 -9.51 -7.66
N LEU A 243 -11.52 -9.57 -6.32
CA LEU A 243 -11.01 -8.51 -5.45
C LEU A 243 -9.50 -8.60 -5.18
N THR A 244 -8.81 -9.64 -5.66
CA THR A 244 -7.37 -9.81 -5.38
C THR A 244 -6.50 -8.63 -5.78
N PRO A 245 -6.73 -7.88 -6.88
CA PRO A 245 -5.96 -6.66 -7.18
C PRO A 245 -6.17 -5.56 -6.14
N VAL A 246 -7.40 -5.38 -5.68
CA VAL A 246 -7.76 -4.39 -4.65
C VAL A 246 -7.19 -4.79 -3.29
N LEU A 247 -7.22 -6.08 -2.97
CA LEU A 247 -6.63 -6.64 -1.75
C LEU A 247 -5.11 -6.43 -1.76
N LEU A 248 -4.43 -6.68 -2.89
CA LEU A 248 -3.00 -6.45 -3.05
C LEU A 248 -2.63 -4.98 -2.81
N PHE A 249 -3.39 -4.04 -3.40
CA PHE A 249 -3.18 -2.61 -3.18
C PHE A 249 -3.30 -2.24 -1.70
N ASN A 250 -4.39 -2.67 -1.04
CA ASN A 250 -4.61 -2.41 0.39
C ASN A 250 -3.56 -3.12 1.28
N LEU A 251 -3.08 -4.30 0.90
CA LEU A 251 -2.02 -5.01 1.61
C LEU A 251 -0.70 -4.23 1.57
N ILE A 252 -0.27 -3.77 0.38
CA ILE A 252 0.98 -3.01 0.23
C ILE A 252 0.91 -1.68 0.99
N THR A 253 -0.20 -0.94 0.86
CA THR A 253 -0.40 0.33 1.58
C THR A 253 -0.51 0.11 3.08
N GLY A 254 -1.18 -0.96 3.51
CA GLY A 254 -1.30 -1.34 4.92
C GLY A 254 0.05 -1.72 5.54
N VAL A 255 0.86 -2.54 4.87
CA VAL A 255 2.22 -2.89 5.33
C VAL A 255 3.10 -1.65 5.38
N SER A 256 3.05 -0.79 4.36
CA SER A 256 3.82 0.47 4.36
C SER A 256 3.43 1.38 5.52
N GLY A 257 2.14 1.50 5.84
CA GLY A 257 1.64 2.25 6.99
C GLY A 257 2.05 1.62 8.33
N ALA A 258 2.01 0.30 8.43
CA ALA A 258 2.39 -0.41 9.65
C ALA A 258 3.87 -0.27 10.00
N LEU A 259 4.76 -0.21 8.99
CA LEU A 259 6.19 0.08 9.21
C LEU A 259 6.45 1.49 9.74
N GLN A 260 5.52 2.42 9.54
CA GLN A 260 5.62 3.82 9.89
C GLN A 260 4.73 4.22 11.09
N VAL A 261 4.18 3.24 11.83
CA VAL A 261 3.38 3.53 13.03
C VAL A 261 4.19 4.33 14.04
N PHE A 262 3.66 5.50 14.42
CA PHE A 262 4.36 6.46 15.27
C PHE A 262 3.41 7.21 16.20
N THR A 263 2.43 7.94 15.64
CA THR A 263 1.62 8.92 16.36
C THR A 263 0.87 8.29 17.54
N GLU A 264 0.24 7.15 17.33
CA GLU A 264 -0.52 6.43 18.35
C GLU A 264 0.38 5.99 19.50
N ALA A 265 1.51 5.38 19.18
CA ALA A 265 2.47 4.91 20.16
C ALA A 265 3.10 6.08 20.95
N PHE A 266 3.48 7.15 20.23
CA PHE A 266 4.08 8.33 20.83
C PHE A 266 3.14 9.00 21.84
N ILE A 267 1.87 9.16 21.50
CA ILE A 267 0.89 9.81 22.38
C ILE A 267 0.51 8.92 23.55
N VAL A 268 0.20 7.65 23.29
CA VAL A 268 -0.23 6.70 24.33
C VAL A 268 0.84 6.50 25.40
N THR A 269 2.14 6.57 25.02
CA THR A 269 3.26 6.35 25.95
C THR A 269 3.99 7.65 26.33
N ASN A 270 3.45 8.82 26.01
CA ASN A 270 4.11 10.12 26.21
C ASN A 270 5.56 10.16 25.67
N GLY A 271 5.77 9.53 24.52
CA GLY A 271 7.07 9.50 23.86
C GLY A 271 8.11 8.54 24.47
N THR A 272 7.78 7.79 25.54
CA THR A 272 8.74 6.88 26.18
C THR A 272 8.86 5.55 25.42
N GLY A 273 7.76 5.00 24.94
CA GLY A 273 7.65 3.66 24.39
C GLY A 273 7.39 2.58 25.44
N ASP A 274 7.21 2.99 26.72
CA ASP A 274 6.94 2.10 27.86
C ASP A 274 5.47 1.62 27.88
N PRO A 275 5.18 0.57 28.65
CA PRO A 275 6.04 -0.15 29.58
C PRO A 275 7.01 -1.12 28.88
N ASP A 276 8.20 -1.28 29.46
CA ASP A 276 9.26 -2.21 29.02
C ASP A 276 9.56 -2.15 27.51
N ALA A 277 9.62 -0.93 26.97
CA ALA A 277 9.72 -0.68 25.53
C ALA A 277 8.68 -1.45 24.68
N GLY A 278 7.52 -1.80 25.26
CA GLY A 278 6.46 -2.55 24.61
C GLY A 278 5.83 -1.82 23.44
N ALA A 279 5.72 -0.50 23.51
CA ALA A 279 5.25 0.35 22.42
C ALA A 279 6.38 1.13 21.73
N LEU A 280 7.64 0.75 21.93
CA LEU A 280 8.76 1.31 21.18
C LEU A 280 8.77 0.70 19.78
N PHE A 281 8.10 1.34 18.83
CA PHE A 281 8.13 0.99 17.43
C PHE A 281 9.34 1.58 16.71
N TYR A 282 9.70 1.05 15.56
CA TYR A 282 10.90 1.43 14.82
C TYR A 282 10.93 2.93 14.46
N MET A 283 9.82 3.46 13.94
CA MET A 283 9.71 4.89 13.61
C MET A 283 9.81 5.78 14.84
N MET A 284 9.31 5.31 15.99
CA MET A 284 9.42 6.03 17.26
C MET A 284 10.86 6.05 17.77
N TYR A 285 11.59 4.94 17.67
CA TYR A 285 13.00 4.88 18.03
C TYR A 285 13.86 5.76 17.13
N LEU A 286 13.59 5.72 15.82
CA LEU A 286 14.23 6.64 14.86
C LEU A 286 13.99 8.10 15.25
N TYR A 287 12.76 8.49 15.56
CA TYR A 287 12.41 9.84 15.97
C TYR A 287 13.14 10.27 17.26
N LYS A 288 13.23 9.39 18.27
CA LYS A 288 13.96 9.66 19.52
C LYS A 288 15.44 9.91 19.25
N ASN A 289 16.08 9.15 18.38
CA ASN A 289 17.48 9.36 18.02
C ASN A 289 17.68 10.69 17.27
N ALA A 290 16.78 11.00 16.31
CA ALA A 290 16.89 12.24 15.53
C ALA A 290 16.69 13.48 16.38
N PHE A 291 15.61 13.53 17.17
CA PHE A 291 15.15 14.76 17.83
C PHE A 291 15.31 14.74 19.35
N GLY A 292 15.34 13.58 19.98
CA GLY A 292 15.57 13.44 21.42
C GLY A 292 17.06 13.46 21.77
N PHE A 293 17.85 12.74 21.01
CA PHE A 293 19.30 12.61 21.28
C PHE A 293 20.17 13.45 20.33
N ALA A 294 19.56 14.12 19.33
CA ALA A 294 20.26 14.90 18.32
C ALA A 294 21.30 14.06 17.52
N GLU A 295 21.05 12.78 17.30
CA GLU A 295 21.89 11.87 16.52
C GLU A 295 21.35 11.71 15.10
N LEU A 296 21.32 12.82 14.33
CA LEU A 296 20.72 12.85 12.99
C LEU A 296 21.40 11.89 12.00
N GLY A 297 22.73 11.72 12.12
CA GLY A 297 23.47 10.76 11.28
C GLY A 297 23.02 9.32 11.52
N TYR A 298 22.88 8.91 12.79
CA TYR A 298 22.41 7.58 13.18
C TYR A 298 20.93 7.38 12.80
N ALA A 299 20.08 8.37 13.09
CA ALA A 299 18.68 8.33 12.71
C ALA A 299 18.47 8.22 11.18
N SER A 300 19.36 8.88 10.40
CA SER A 300 19.36 8.75 8.94
C SER A 300 19.72 7.32 8.50
N ALA A 301 20.66 6.64 9.17
CA ALA A 301 20.96 5.24 8.89
C ALA A 301 19.75 4.32 9.23
N LEU A 302 19.07 4.56 10.36
CA LEU A 302 17.83 3.85 10.69
C LEU A 302 16.74 4.08 9.64
N ALA A 303 16.59 5.31 9.12
CA ALA A 303 15.64 5.62 8.07
C ALA A 303 15.93 4.87 6.76
N VAL A 304 17.21 4.78 6.36
CA VAL A 304 17.64 4.02 5.18
C VAL A 304 17.35 2.52 5.36
N LEU A 305 17.63 1.95 6.55
CA LEU A 305 17.32 0.55 6.85
C LEU A 305 15.80 0.29 6.77
N LEU A 306 14.98 1.18 7.33
CA LEU A 306 13.52 1.07 7.25
C LEU A 306 13.02 1.14 5.81
N PHE A 307 13.57 2.06 5.01
CA PHE A 307 13.25 2.19 3.59
C PHE A 307 13.59 0.90 2.82
N LEU A 308 14.78 0.35 3.03
CA LEU A 308 15.20 -0.89 2.36
C LEU A 308 14.35 -2.08 2.79
N ALA A 309 13.98 -2.17 4.08
CA ALA A 309 13.08 -3.21 4.58
C ALA A 309 11.67 -3.08 3.96
N GLY A 310 11.12 -1.86 3.89
CA GLY A 310 9.83 -1.60 3.26
C GLY A 310 9.84 -1.91 1.75
N LEU A 311 10.90 -1.53 1.04
CA LEU A 311 11.09 -1.85 -0.37
C LEU A 311 11.18 -3.36 -0.60
N ALA A 312 11.97 -4.06 0.23
CA ALA A 312 12.11 -5.52 0.14
C ALA A 312 10.77 -6.23 0.38
N LEU A 313 10.00 -5.79 1.40
CA LEU A 313 8.67 -6.33 1.67
C LEU A 313 7.69 -6.04 0.52
N ALA A 314 7.68 -4.83 -0.02
CA ALA A 314 6.83 -4.49 -1.16
C ALA A 314 7.16 -5.36 -2.40
N LEU A 315 8.44 -5.52 -2.72
CA LEU A 315 8.89 -6.38 -3.82
C LEU A 315 8.54 -7.85 -3.57
N LEU A 316 8.69 -8.34 -2.34
CA LEU A 316 8.29 -9.69 -1.95
C LEU A 316 6.78 -9.91 -2.14
N ILE A 317 5.96 -8.97 -1.67
CA ILE A 317 4.49 -9.03 -1.84
C ILE A 317 4.14 -9.03 -3.33
N PHE A 318 4.75 -8.15 -4.14
CA PHE A 318 4.56 -8.15 -5.58
C PHE A 318 4.99 -9.46 -6.26
N TRP A 319 6.09 -10.04 -5.83
CA TRP A 319 6.57 -11.31 -6.39
C TRP A 319 5.61 -12.46 -6.05
N LEU A 320 5.15 -12.52 -4.79
CA LEU A 320 4.17 -13.51 -4.35
C LEU A 320 2.81 -13.33 -5.05
N SER A 321 2.39 -12.08 -5.27
CA SER A 321 1.07 -11.77 -5.86
C SER A 321 0.92 -12.25 -7.30
N ARG A 322 2.00 -12.38 -8.06
CA ARG A 322 1.97 -12.86 -9.47
C ARG A 322 1.29 -14.22 -9.65
N ARG A 323 1.20 -15.03 -8.57
CA ARG A 323 0.54 -16.35 -8.59
C ARG A 323 -0.93 -16.29 -8.19
N PHE A 324 -1.40 -15.21 -7.56
CA PHE A 324 -2.72 -15.15 -6.92
C PHE A 324 -3.60 -14.03 -7.44
N VAL A 325 -3.03 -13.05 -8.17
CA VAL A 325 -3.80 -11.90 -8.64
C VAL A 325 -4.25 -12.11 -10.07
N ASN A 326 -5.56 -12.14 -10.27
CA ASN A 326 -6.19 -12.24 -11.59
C ASN A 326 -6.47 -10.82 -12.12
N TYR A 327 -5.83 -10.46 -13.24
CA TYR A 327 -6.03 -9.18 -13.94
C TYR A 327 -7.04 -9.27 -15.10
N ASP A 328 -7.68 -10.42 -15.32
CA ASP A 328 -8.47 -10.71 -16.52
C ASP A 328 -9.84 -10.01 -16.58
N VAL A 329 -10.13 -9.04 -15.70
CA VAL A 329 -11.46 -8.37 -15.63
C VAL A 329 -11.58 -7.18 -16.59
N GLU A 330 -10.49 -6.74 -17.26
CA GLU A 330 -10.52 -5.53 -18.10
C GLU A 330 -10.75 -5.77 -19.61
N ALA A 331 -11.05 -6.99 -20.04
CA ALA A 331 -11.23 -7.31 -21.45
C ALA A 331 -12.71 -7.65 -21.77
N GLY A 332 -13.62 -6.71 -21.51
CA GLY A 332 -15.02 -6.86 -21.92
C GLY A 332 -15.69 -5.52 -22.15
#